data_b0b6ae593ccde1f9c82aacfca8a38078
#
_entry.id   b0b6ae593ccde1f9c82aacfca8a38078
#
_cell.length_a   1.000
_cell.length_b   1.000
_cell.length_c   1.000
_cell.angle_alpha   90.00
_cell.angle_beta   90.00
_cell.angle_gamma   90.00
#
_symmetry.space_group_name_H-M   'P 1'
#
loop_
_entity.id
_entity.type
_entity.pdbx_description
1 polymer ?
#
loop_
_entity_poly.entity_id
_entity_poly.type
_entity_poly.pdbx_seq_one_letter_code
_entity_poly.pdbx_strand_id
1 'polypeptide(L)'
;AAGSSAGDFASRVGGVGGGPAQAKAMTNPATTVTQGTLIPAILETAIDTDVPGYVRAVVSQDVKSFDGKNVLIPRSSRLIGQYQSGLQAGQKRAYVIWQRVIRPDGVTVSIQSPATSFDGTTGLEGEANSHFFSRFGSAMLLSVIGGLTTLASGGTSVVLGGGQSAASTALQQDGQRPPTVRVRMGEPI
;
A
#
# COMPACT_ATOMS: atom_id res chain seq x y z
N ALA A 1 -6.81 -6.53 24.23
CA ALA A 1 -7.03 -5.94 22.91
C ALA A 1 -8.51 -5.62 22.80
N ALA A 2 -8.91 -4.37 23.06
CA ALA A 2 -10.26 -3.91 22.84
C ALA A 2 -10.45 -3.76 21.33
N GLY A 3 -11.15 -4.69 20.70
CA GLY A 3 -11.60 -4.54 19.34
C GLY A 3 -12.48 -3.30 19.24
N SER A 4 -12.17 -2.39 18.32
CA SER A 4 -13.06 -1.28 18.01
C SER A 4 -14.41 -1.86 17.63
N SER A 5 -15.44 -1.58 18.42
CA SER A 5 -16.78 -2.07 18.15
C SER A 5 -17.32 -1.43 16.87
N ALA A 6 -18.24 -2.10 16.19
CA ALA A 6 -18.95 -1.52 15.04
C ALA A 6 -19.59 -0.17 15.40
N GLY A 7 -19.92 0.06 16.68
CA GLY A 7 -20.42 1.33 17.21
C GLY A 7 -19.37 2.45 17.18
N ASP A 8 -18.11 2.15 17.50
CA ASP A 8 -17.01 3.13 17.43
C ASP A 8 -16.73 3.55 15.97
N PHE A 9 -16.82 2.61 15.06
CA PHE A 9 -16.72 2.90 13.63
C PHE A 9 -17.88 3.77 13.16
N ALA A 10 -19.13 3.40 13.49
CA ALA A 10 -20.32 4.16 13.11
C ALA A 10 -20.28 5.59 13.64
N SER A 11 -19.80 5.82 14.88
CA SER A 11 -19.67 7.16 15.46
C SER A 11 -18.65 8.04 14.72
N ARG A 12 -17.57 7.45 14.18
CA ARG A 12 -16.55 8.18 13.40
C ARG A 12 -17.01 8.59 12.01
N VAL A 13 -17.90 7.81 11.39
CA VAL A 13 -18.44 8.10 10.05
C VAL A 13 -19.77 8.88 10.08
N GLY A 14 -20.16 9.45 11.22
CA GLY A 14 -21.32 10.31 11.32
C GLY A 14 -22.52 9.74 12.09
N GLY A 15 -22.32 8.59 12.74
CA GLY A 15 -23.35 7.98 13.63
C GLY A 15 -24.47 7.26 12.87
N VAL A 16 -25.10 6.32 13.58
CA VAL A 16 -26.34 5.68 13.13
C VAL A 16 -27.50 6.45 13.78
N GLY A 17 -28.27 7.20 13.00
CA GLY A 17 -29.41 7.97 13.53
C GLY A 17 -29.31 9.47 13.26
N GLY A 18 -28.67 9.88 12.17
CA GLY A 18 -28.72 11.27 11.70
C GLY A 18 -30.16 11.75 11.46
N GLY A 19 -30.38 13.07 11.62
CA GLY A 19 -31.64 13.68 11.28
C GLY A 19 -32.05 13.42 9.83
N PRO A 20 -33.27 13.86 9.44
CA PRO A 20 -33.76 13.61 8.09
C PRO A 20 -32.81 14.14 7.02
N ALA A 21 -32.38 13.26 6.12
CA ALA A 21 -31.53 13.64 5.02
C ALA A 21 -32.31 14.46 4.00
N GLN A 22 -31.75 15.59 3.60
CA GLN A 22 -32.33 16.43 2.53
C GLN A 22 -31.65 16.15 1.22
N ALA A 23 -32.40 15.83 0.18
CA ALA A 23 -31.90 15.73 -1.17
C ALA A 23 -31.55 17.12 -1.73
N LYS A 24 -30.35 17.27 -2.29
CA LYS A 24 -29.91 18.49 -2.96
C LYS A 24 -29.54 18.16 -4.40
N ALA A 25 -30.12 18.89 -5.35
CA ALA A 25 -29.77 18.73 -6.74
C ALA A 25 -28.33 19.18 -7.01
N MET A 26 -27.63 18.44 -7.86
CA MET A 26 -26.28 18.81 -8.32
C MET A 26 -26.36 20.05 -9.21
N THR A 27 -25.52 21.04 -8.95
CA THR A 27 -25.55 22.33 -9.65
C THR A 27 -25.06 22.23 -11.09
N ASN A 28 -24.02 21.45 -11.38
CA ASN A 28 -23.40 21.36 -12.70
C ASN A 28 -23.10 19.90 -13.09
N PRO A 29 -24.11 19.08 -13.38
CA PRO A 29 -23.90 17.66 -13.68
C PRO A 29 -23.08 17.41 -14.96
N ALA A 30 -23.13 18.35 -15.92
CA ALA A 30 -22.43 18.25 -17.20
C ALA A 30 -20.89 18.49 -17.10
N THR A 31 -20.44 19.10 -16.00
CA THR A 31 -19.03 19.45 -15.81
C THR A 31 -18.44 18.86 -14.53
N THR A 32 -19.17 17.92 -13.89
CA THR A 32 -18.76 17.32 -12.64
C THR A 32 -18.53 15.82 -12.79
N VAL A 33 -17.40 15.34 -12.30
CA VAL A 33 -17.15 13.94 -11.99
C VAL A 33 -17.41 13.76 -10.49
N THR A 34 -18.34 12.89 -10.13
CA THR A 34 -18.73 12.69 -8.72
C THR A 34 -17.67 11.90 -7.95
N GLN A 35 -17.63 12.16 -6.65
CA GLN A 35 -16.88 11.32 -5.74
C GLN A 35 -17.39 9.86 -5.82
N GLY A 36 -16.46 8.90 -5.81
CA GLY A 36 -16.78 7.48 -5.99
C GLY A 36 -16.75 7.01 -7.45
N THR A 37 -16.56 7.93 -8.42
CA THR A 37 -16.34 7.52 -9.81
C THR A 37 -14.96 6.87 -9.93
N LEU A 38 -14.90 5.66 -10.48
CA LEU A 38 -13.64 4.98 -10.78
C LEU A 38 -13.04 5.56 -12.05
N ILE A 39 -11.74 5.78 -12.01
CA ILE A 39 -10.92 6.25 -13.15
C ILE A 39 -10.00 5.10 -13.53
N PRO A 40 -10.36 4.27 -14.52
CA PRO A 40 -9.53 3.14 -14.93
C PRO A 40 -8.20 3.62 -15.50
N ALA A 41 -7.10 3.10 -14.98
CA ALA A 41 -5.77 3.50 -15.42
C ALA A 41 -4.79 2.33 -15.43
N ILE A 42 -3.63 2.53 -16.04
CA ILE A 42 -2.54 1.56 -16.09
C ILE A 42 -1.28 2.23 -15.53
N LEU A 43 -0.58 1.56 -14.63
CA LEU A 43 0.66 2.06 -14.06
C LEU A 43 1.74 2.22 -15.13
N GLU A 44 2.30 3.42 -15.26
CA GLU A 44 3.46 3.70 -16.12
C GLU A 44 4.79 3.55 -15.36
N THR A 45 4.77 3.66 -14.02
CA THR A 45 5.95 3.50 -13.17
C THR A 45 5.74 2.34 -12.21
N ALA A 46 6.77 1.53 -11.99
CA ALA A 46 6.75 0.53 -10.94
C ALA A 46 6.74 1.20 -9.56
N ILE A 47 6.18 0.51 -8.58
CA ILE A 47 6.19 0.91 -7.16
C ILE A 47 7.10 -0.05 -6.42
N ASP A 48 7.97 0.48 -5.58
CA ASP A 48 8.76 -0.28 -4.60
C ASP A 48 8.69 0.47 -3.26
N THR A 49 8.00 -0.12 -2.31
CA THR A 49 7.78 0.52 -1.01
C THR A 49 8.98 0.47 -0.06
N ASP A 50 10.15 0.07 -0.55
CA ASP A 50 11.40 0.15 0.21
C ASP A 50 11.72 1.62 0.56
N VAL A 51 11.44 2.53 -0.38
CA VAL A 51 11.51 3.98 -0.18
C VAL A 51 10.22 4.65 -0.66
N PRO A 52 9.80 5.77 -0.05
CA PRO A 52 8.66 6.53 -0.54
C PRO A 52 8.98 7.16 -1.90
N GLY A 53 7.98 7.33 -2.74
CA GLY A 53 8.22 7.88 -4.07
C GLY A 53 6.97 8.38 -4.78
N TYR A 54 7.22 8.88 -5.99
CA TYR A 54 6.17 9.28 -6.91
C TYR A 54 5.76 8.11 -7.80
N VAL A 55 4.50 8.12 -8.19
CA VAL A 55 3.92 7.14 -9.08
C VAL A 55 3.13 7.84 -10.18
N ARG A 56 3.15 7.27 -11.37
CA ARG A 56 2.42 7.75 -12.52
C ARG A 56 1.63 6.63 -13.17
N ALA A 57 0.39 6.95 -13.57
CA ALA A 57 -0.45 6.07 -14.35
C ALA A 57 -1.09 6.82 -15.53
N VAL A 58 -1.47 6.09 -16.56
CA VAL A 58 -2.20 6.61 -17.72
C VAL A 58 -3.64 6.12 -17.69
N VAL A 59 -4.58 7.04 -17.84
CA VAL A 59 -6.01 6.74 -17.91
C VAL A 59 -6.29 5.94 -19.19
N SER A 60 -6.91 4.78 -19.03
CA SER A 60 -7.18 3.81 -20.11
C SER A 60 -8.53 4.00 -20.80
N GLN A 61 -9.50 4.61 -20.11
CA GLN A 61 -10.86 4.83 -20.61
C GLN A 61 -11.32 6.26 -20.36
N ASP A 62 -12.21 6.76 -21.21
CA ASP A 62 -12.81 8.06 -21.04
C ASP A 62 -13.74 8.10 -19.84
N VAL A 63 -13.51 9.05 -18.91
CA VAL A 63 -14.39 9.30 -17.77
C VAL A 63 -15.33 10.45 -18.11
N LYS A 64 -16.63 10.16 -18.06
CA LYS A 64 -17.69 11.11 -18.42
C LYS A 64 -18.18 11.91 -17.22
N SER A 65 -18.80 13.03 -17.51
CA SER A 65 -19.57 13.82 -16.56
C SER A 65 -20.70 13.01 -15.94
N PHE A 66 -21.23 13.49 -14.83
CA PHE A 66 -22.34 12.81 -14.11
C PHE A 66 -23.56 12.57 -14.99
N ASP A 67 -23.90 13.50 -15.90
CA ASP A 67 -24.99 13.36 -16.86
C ASP A 67 -24.62 12.50 -18.09
N GLY A 68 -23.40 12.01 -18.16
CA GLY A 68 -22.88 11.16 -19.24
C GLY A 68 -22.63 11.81 -20.58
N LYS A 69 -22.86 13.13 -20.72
CA LYS A 69 -22.82 13.83 -22.02
C LYS A 69 -21.41 14.23 -22.44
N ASN A 70 -20.55 14.63 -21.48
CA ASN A 70 -19.24 15.17 -21.75
C ASN A 70 -18.14 14.23 -21.26
N VAL A 71 -17.06 14.10 -22.00
CA VAL A 71 -15.83 13.46 -21.53
C VAL A 71 -15.02 14.49 -20.76
N LEU A 72 -14.88 14.31 -19.45
CA LEU A 72 -14.15 15.24 -18.59
C LEU A 72 -12.71 14.82 -18.37
N ILE A 73 -12.44 13.52 -18.27
CA ILE A 73 -11.08 12.97 -18.19
C ILE A 73 -10.93 12.01 -19.37
N PRO A 74 -10.35 12.46 -20.49
CA PRO A 74 -10.16 11.60 -21.65
C PRO A 74 -9.08 10.54 -21.35
N ARG A 75 -9.18 9.40 -22.04
CA ARG A 75 -8.08 8.42 -22.11
C ARG A 75 -6.78 9.12 -22.49
N SER A 76 -5.65 8.55 -22.11
CA SER A 76 -4.31 9.15 -22.22
C SER A 76 -4.05 10.33 -21.28
N SER A 77 -5.01 10.71 -20.41
CA SER A 77 -4.73 11.58 -19.27
C SER A 77 -3.76 10.89 -18.30
N ARG A 78 -2.93 11.65 -17.61
CA ARG A 78 -1.97 11.14 -16.64
C ARG A 78 -2.42 11.39 -15.22
N LEU A 79 -2.33 10.36 -14.39
CA LEU A 79 -2.47 10.45 -12.95
C LEU A 79 -1.06 10.55 -12.35
N ILE A 80 -0.87 11.52 -11.46
CA ILE A 80 0.35 11.70 -10.68
C ILE A 80 -0.01 11.52 -9.20
N GLY A 81 0.72 10.67 -8.52
CA GLY A 81 0.50 10.37 -7.11
C GLY A 81 1.79 10.10 -6.35
N GLN A 82 1.61 9.75 -5.11
CA GLN A 82 2.69 9.37 -4.20
C GLN A 82 2.31 8.08 -3.46
N TYR A 83 3.33 7.30 -3.13
CA TYR A 83 3.19 6.12 -2.27
C TYR A 83 4.14 6.20 -1.08
N GLN A 84 3.76 5.54 0.01
CA GLN A 84 4.53 5.51 1.24
C GLN A 84 5.35 4.22 1.35
N SER A 85 6.47 4.32 2.06
CA SER A 85 7.26 3.20 2.57
C SER A 85 6.85 2.83 3.99
N GLY A 86 7.50 1.82 4.57
CA GLY A 86 7.32 1.47 5.98
C GLY A 86 6.03 0.70 6.25
N LEU A 87 5.72 -0.28 5.43
CA LEU A 87 4.57 -1.16 5.59
C LEU A 87 4.66 -1.95 6.91
N GLN A 88 3.52 -2.17 7.55
CA GLN A 88 3.46 -3.01 8.74
C GLN A 88 3.57 -4.51 8.36
N ALA A 89 4.02 -5.32 9.32
CA ALA A 89 4.10 -6.76 9.13
C ALA A 89 2.72 -7.33 8.73
N GLY A 90 2.69 -8.09 7.64
CA GLY A 90 1.46 -8.66 7.08
C GLY A 90 0.78 -7.83 6.01
N GLN A 91 1.19 -6.58 5.78
CA GLN A 91 0.68 -5.79 4.65
C GLN A 91 1.26 -6.28 3.32
N LYS A 92 0.39 -6.45 2.33
CA LYS A 92 0.73 -6.91 0.97
C LYS A 92 0.34 -5.90 -0.11
N ARG A 93 -0.12 -4.71 0.28
CA ARG A 93 -0.62 -3.68 -0.64
C ARG A 93 0.13 -2.39 -0.47
N ALA A 94 0.49 -1.77 -1.59
CA ALA A 94 1.06 -0.43 -1.63
C ALA A 94 -0.05 0.61 -1.50
N TYR A 95 0.12 1.56 -0.59
CA TYR A 95 -0.83 2.65 -0.40
C TYR A 95 -0.42 3.84 -1.26
N VAL A 96 -1.28 4.19 -2.20
CA VAL A 96 -1.05 5.28 -3.16
C VAL A 96 -2.14 6.33 -3.03
N ILE A 97 -1.75 7.60 -3.06
CA ILE A 97 -2.66 8.74 -3.14
C ILE A 97 -2.41 9.48 -4.45
N TRP A 98 -3.41 9.51 -5.30
CA TRP A 98 -3.42 10.32 -6.51
C TRP A 98 -3.66 11.77 -6.15
N GLN A 99 -2.77 12.66 -6.59
CA GLN A 99 -2.79 14.08 -6.27
C GLN A 99 -3.26 14.93 -7.43
N ARG A 100 -3.00 14.48 -8.65
CA ARG A 100 -3.24 15.30 -9.85
C ARG A 100 -3.62 14.46 -11.05
N VAL A 101 -4.56 14.98 -11.82
CA VAL A 101 -4.89 14.53 -13.17
C VAL A 101 -4.38 15.58 -14.16
N ILE A 102 -3.68 15.17 -15.19
CA ILE A 102 -3.21 16.02 -16.29
C ILE A 102 -3.82 15.49 -17.58
N ARG A 103 -4.65 16.27 -18.21
CA ARG A 103 -5.30 15.92 -19.48
C ARG A 103 -4.35 16.12 -20.66
N PRO A 104 -4.58 15.46 -21.82
CA PRO A 104 -3.76 15.65 -23.03
C PRO A 104 -3.77 17.08 -23.58
N ASP A 105 -4.83 17.85 -23.30
CA ASP A 105 -4.96 19.27 -23.68
C ASP A 105 -4.23 20.22 -22.71
N GLY A 106 -3.53 19.71 -21.71
CA GLY A 106 -2.79 20.47 -20.71
C GLY A 106 -3.60 20.94 -19.51
N VAL A 107 -4.91 20.70 -19.48
CA VAL A 107 -5.73 21.01 -18.30
C VAL A 107 -5.31 20.12 -17.14
N THR A 108 -5.07 20.73 -15.99
CA THR A 108 -4.63 20.05 -14.77
C THR A 108 -5.64 20.25 -13.65
N VAL A 109 -5.99 19.13 -12.98
CA VAL A 109 -6.92 19.13 -11.85
C VAL A 109 -6.24 18.48 -10.65
N SER A 110 -6.29 19.15 -9.50
CA SER A 110 -5.86 18.54 -8.23
C SER A 110 -6.96 17.63 -7.69
N ILE A 111 -6.56 16.42 -7.33
CA ILE A 111 -7.41 15.41 -6.68
C ILE A 111 -6.70 14.92 -5.43
N GLN A 112 -7.43 14.31 -4.52
CA GLN A 112 -6.88 13.63 -3.35
C GLN A 112 -7.63 12.31 -3.21
N SER A 113 -7.29 11.36 -4.06
CA SER A 113 -8.00 10.10 -4.15
C SER A 113 -7.08 8.93 -3.86
N PRO A 114 -7.47 7.99 -2.98
CA PRO A 114 -6.73 6.76 -2.81
C PRO A 114 -6.79 5.92 -4.09
N ALA A 115 -5.70 5.20 -4.38
CA ALA A 115 -5.72 4.18 -5.41
C ALA A 115 -6.48 2.95 -4.93
N THR A 116 -7.18 2.34 -5.85
CA THR A 116 -7.81 1.02 -5.67
C THR A 116 -7.24 0.06 -6.71
N SER A 117 -7.13 -1.20 -6.35
CA SER A 117 -6.85 -2.27 -7.32
C SER A 117 -8.03 -2.42 -8.27
N PHE A 118 -7.81 -3.12 -9.37
CA PHE A 118 -8.85 -3.36 -10.38
C PHE A 118 -10.11 -4.05 -9.82
N ASP A 119 -9.97 -4.83 -8.74
CA ASP A 119 -11.07 -5.47 -8.00
C ASP A 119 -11.85 -4.50 -7.07
N GLY A 120 -11.48 -3.22 -7.04
CA GLY A 120 -12.09 -2.19 -6.20
C GLY A 120 -11.57 -2.16 -4.75
N THR A 121 -10.60 -2.98 -4.38
CA THR A 121 -10.03 -2.96 -3.03
C THR A 121 -9.01 -1.82 -2.87
N THR A 122 -8.99 -1.19 -1.71
CA THR A 122 -8.08 -0.07 -1.42
C THR A 122 -6.62 -0.53 -1.40
N GLY A 123 -5.75 0.26 -2.04
CA GLY A 123 -4.34 -0.02 -2.20
C GLY A 123 -4.04 -0.96 -3.36
N LEU A 124 -2.85 -0.87 -3.91
CA LEU A 124 -2.41 -1.67 -5.05
C LEU A 124 -1.78 -2.96 -4.58
N GLU A 125 -2.27 -4.07 -5.08
CA GLU A 125 -1.73 -5.39 -4.80
C GLU A 125 -0.37 -5.57 -5.50
N GLY A 126 0.56 -6.24 -4.84
CA GLY A 126 1.90 -6.46 -5.38
C GLY A 126 2.61 -7.63 -4.75
N GLU A 127 3.80 -7.92 -5.25
CA GLU A 127 4.66 -8.97 -4.69
C GLU A 127 5.22 -8.49 -3.34
N ALA A 128 4.76 -9.11 -2.26
CA ALA A 128 5.26 -8.81 -0.91
C ALA A 128 6.53 -9.60 -0.61
N ASN A 129 7.63 -8.90 -0.36
CA ASN A 129 8.87 -9.49 0.13
C ASN A 129 8.96 -9.31 1.64
N SER A 130 8.85 -10.41 2.38
CA SER A 130 8.96 -10.41 3.85
C SER A 130 10.39 -10.40 4.35
N HIS A 131 11.39 -10.46 3.44
CA HIS A 131 12.82 -10.57 3.79
C HIS A 131 13.13 -11.71 4.78
N PHE A 132 12.37 -12.80 4.71
CA PHE A 132 12.44 -13.91 5.67
C PHE A 132 13.87 -14.43 5.86
N PHE A 133 14.60 -14.66 4.78
CA PHE A 133 15.98 -15.17 4.86
C PHE A 133 16.97 -14.13 5.41
N SER A 134 16.78 -12.84 5.16
CA SER A 134 17.62 -11.81 5.77
C SER A 134 17.30 -11.60 7.25
N ARG A 135 16.06 -11.87 7.66
CA ARG A 135 15.60 -11.74 9.06
C ARG A 135 15.96 -12.94 9.91
N PHE A 136 15.96 -14.15 9.36
CA PHE A 136 16.09 -15.41 10.10
C PHE A 136 17.27 -16.26 9.64
N GLY A 137 17.90 -15.94 8.50
CA GLY A 137 18.99 -16.74 7.94
C GLY A 137 20.21 -16.82 8.85
N SER A 138 20.59 -15.75 9.52
CA SER A 138 21.69 -15.71 10.49
C SER A 138 21.38 -16.55 11.73
N ALA A 139 20.15 -16.53 12.22
CA ALA A 139 19.71 -17.33 13.36
C ALA A 139 19.71 -18.82 13.04
N MET A 140 19.27 -19.22 11.85
CA MET A 140 19.34 -20.61 11.39
C MET A 140 20.79 -21.08 11.26
N LEU A 141 21.68 -20.26 10.69
CA LEU A 141 23.08 -20.60 10.53
C LEU A 141 23.77 -20.81 11.91
N LEU A 142 23.50 -19.90 12.86
CA LEU A 142 24.01 -20.03 14.23
C LEU A 142 23.50 -21.28 14.94
N SER A 143 22.23 -21.63 14.74
CA SER A 143 21.63 -22.84 15.33
C SER A 143 22.29 -24.11 14.81
N VAL A 144 22.61 -24.17 13.51
CA VAL A 144 23.30 -25.33 12.91
C VAL A 144 24.74 -25.42 13.40
N ILE A 145 25.48 -24.33 13.46
CA ILE A 145 26.87 -24.30 13.93
C ILE A 145 26.91 -24.59 15.43
N GLY A 146 26.03 -24.01 16.23
CA GLY A 146 25.90 -24.29 17.66
C GLY A 146 25.57 -25.75 17.96
N GLY A 147 24.67 -26.35 17.17
CA GLY A 147 24.31 -27.77 17.28
C GLY A 147 25.47 -28.72 16.95
N LEU A 148 26.27 -28.40 15.91
CA LEU A 148 27.43 -29.19 15.52
C LEU A 148 28.56 -29.14 16.55
N THR A 149 28.79 -28.01 17.19
CA THR A 149 29.81 -27.87 18.23
C THR A 149 29.45 -28.66 19.49
N THR A 150 28.19 -28.78 19.84
CA THR A 150 27.76 -29.61 20.98
C THR A 150 27.87 -31.11 20.72
N LEU A 151 27.72 -31.56 19.46
CA LEU A 151 27.91 -32.95 19.06
C LEU A 151 29.40 -33.34 18.97
N ALA A 152 30.25 -32.40 18.58
CA ALA A 152 31.68 -32.66 18.43
C ALA A 152 32.46 -32.61 19.77
N SER A 153 31.96 -31.94 20.78
CA SER A 153 32.66 -31.70 22.04
C SER A 153 32.23 -32.64 23.21
N GLY A 154 31.79 -33.84 22.94
CA GLY A 154 31.64 -34.91 23.93
C GLY A 154 31.30 -34.49 25.37
N GLY A 155 30.23 -33.72 25.58
CA GLY A 155 29.67 -33.49 26.89
C GLY A 155 30.26 -32.38 27.77
N THR A 156 31.18 -31.55 27.29
CA THR A 156 31.59 -30.33 27.99
C THR A 156 30.83 -29.12 27.46
N SER A 157 29.95 -28.58 28.27
CA SER A 157 29.23 -27.34 28.00
C SER A 157 30.20 -26.17 27.99
N VAL A 158 30.77 -25.85 26.83
CA VAL A 158 31.46 -24.57 26.63
C VAL A 158 30.38 -23.52 26.46
N VAL A 159 30.05 -22.86 27.56
CA VAL A 159 29.21 -21.67 27.57
C VAL A 159 30.00 -20.55 26.87
N LEU A 160 29.84 -20.43 25.57
CA LEU A 160 30.28 -19.27 24.81
C LEU A 160 29.38 -18.08 25.16
N GLY A 161 29.62 -17.48 26.35
CA GLY A 161 28.85 -16.35 26.89
C GLY A 161 28.91 -15.06 26.05
N GLY A 162 29.73 -15.03 24.97
CA GLY A 162 29.82 -13.89 24.05
C GLY A 162 28.95 -14.00 22.80
N GLY A 163 28.56 -15.22 22.39
CA GLY A 163 27.81 -15.44 21.15
C GLY A 163 26.31 -15.16 21.25
N GLN A 164 25.74 -15.32 22.45
CA GLN A 164 24.30 -15.08 22.65
C GLN A 164 23.92 -13.60 22.57
N SER A 165 24.77 -12.70 23.06
CA SER A 165 24.51 -11.26 23.00
C SER A 165 24.60 -10.74 21.56
N ALA A 166 25.56 -11.20 20.76
CA ALA A 166 25.69 -10.82 19.37
C ALA A 166 24.54 -11.40 18.51
N ALA A 167 24.13 -12.63 18.78
CA ALA A 167 23.01 -13.26 18.10
C ALA A 167 21.68 -12.59 18.43
N SER A 168 21.42 -12.22 19.70
CA SER A 168 20.22 -11.53 20.11
C SER A 168 20.15 -10.11 19.54
N THR A 169 21.28 -9.40 19.45
CA THR A 169 21.34 -8.07 18.84
C THR A 169 21.12 -8.13 17.33
N ALA A 170 21.70 -9.09 16.63
CA ALA A 170 21.47 -9.30 15.20
C ALA A 170 20.01 -9.67 14.90
N LEU A 171 19.40 -10.53 15.72
CA LEU A 171 17.99 -10.90 15.60
C LEU A 171 17.05 -9.72 15.86
N GLN A 172 17.39 -8.81 16.77
CA GLN A 172 16.59 -7.63 17.05
C GLN A 172 16.69 -6.59 15.91
N GLN A 173 17.87 -6.39 15.33
CA GLN A 173 18.05 -5.48 14.21
C GLN A 173 17.44 -6.00 12.90
N ASP A 174 17.65 -7.26 12.56
CA ASP A 174 17.10 -7.84 11.34
C ASP A 174 15.59 -8.12 11.44
N GLY A 175 15.08 -8.35 12.66
CA GLY A 175 13.65 -8.55 12.92
C GLY A 175 12.78 -7.31 12.66
N GLN A 176 13.36 -6.11 12.62
CA GLN A 176 12.63 -4.85 12.49
C GLN A 176 12.51 -4.32 11.06
N ARG A 177 13.09 -5.00 10.05
CA ARG A 177 12.93 -4.58 8.66
C ARG A 177 11.49 -4.72 8.22
N PRO A 178 10.82 -3.63 7.79
CA PRO A 178 9.46 -3.70 7.31
C PRO A 178 9.39 -4.54 6.01
N PRO A 179 8.29 -5.23 5.74
CA PRO A 179 8.07 -5.89 4.47
C PRO A 179 7.98 -4.83 3.36
N THR A 180 8.44 -5.18 2.17
CA THR A 180 8.31 -4.33 0.98
C THR A 180 7.33 -4.94 0.00
N VAL A 181 6.59 -4.08 -0.70
CA VAL A 181 5.66 -4.47 -1.76
C VAL A 181 6.11 -3.85 -3.06
N ARG A 182 6.23 -4.69 -4.09
CA ARG A 182 6.55 -4.28 -5.45
C ARG A 182 5.32 -4.44 -6.33
N VAL A 183 4.91 -3.35 -6.98
CA VAL A 183 3.88 -3.38 -8.01
C VAL A 183 4.55 -3.11 -9.35
N ARG A 184 4.28 -3.93 -10.34
CA ARG A 184 4.91 -3.82 -11.66
C ARG A 184 4.27 -2.70 -12.47
N MET A 185 5.06 -2.09 -13.35
CA MET A 185 4.51 -1.24 -14.40
C MET A 185 3.61 -2.09 -15.32
N GLY A 186 2.58 -1.46 -15.89
CA GLY A 186 1.58 -2.15 -16.71
C GLY A 186 0.40 -2.72 -15.91
N GLU A 187 0.41 -2.64 -14.58
CA GLU A 187 -0.68 -3.12 -13.74
C GLU A 187 -1.92 -2.24 -13.92
N PRO A 188 -3.10 -2.83 -14.19
CA PRO A 188 -4.37 -2.10 -14.23
C PRO A 188 -4.82 -1.71 -12.81
N ILE A 189 -5.32 -0.51 -12.69
CA ILE A 189 -5.75 0.10 -11.43
C ILE A 189 -7.05 0.85 -11.61
#